data_c9660a4de47c37697030f6369f542df5
#
_entry.id   c9660a4de47c37697030f6369f542df5
#
_cell.length_a   1.000
_cell.length_b   1.000
_cell.length_c   1.000
_cell.angle_alpha   90.00
_cell.angle_beta   90.00
_cell.angle_gamma   90.00
#
_symmetry.space_group_name_H-M   'P 1'
#
loop_
_entity.id
_entity.type
_entity.pdbx_description
1 polymer ?
#
loop_
_entity_poly.entity_id
_entity_poly.type
_entity_poly.pdbx_seq_one_letter_code
_entity_poly.pdbx_strand_id
1 'polypeptide(L)'
;MEQELRISQRAKRYPASGIRKMFDLAAQYPEAIKLTVGEPNFDTPQYIKDAAKRALDEGQTHYAPNAGTTELREAVAAKYRKQYWEGYTKDHVIITVGAMEGLFLAMMTLLDPGDEILVPDPCFPNYYGQASSIGARAVPVPTYEEYDYRIQAADIEKAVTPRTRAILLNSPCNPTGAVLTKEDILAIAKVAKTHDLWVLTDE
;
A
#
# COMPACT_ATOMS: atom_id res chain seq x y z
N MET A 1 12.18 -29.50 -25.44
CA MET A 1 11.05 -28.55 -25.60
C MET A 1 10.64 -28.15 -24.19
N GLU A 2 10.99 -26.94 -23.80
CA GLU A 2 10.47 -26.36 -22.54
C GLU A 2 8.95 -26.21 -22.67
N GLN A 3 8.26 -26.83 -21.78
CA GLN A 3 6.80 -26.76 -21.72
C GLN A 3 6.43 -25.33 -21.27
N GLU A 4 6.01 -24.49 -22.23
CA GLU A 4 5.62 -23.13 -21.91
C GLU A 4 4.49 -23.16 -20.88
N LEU A 5 4.75 -22.64 -19.68
CA LEU A 5 3.78 -22.62 -18.59
C LEU A 5 2.52 -21.88 -19.03
N ARG A 6 1.38 -22.57 -19.04
CA ARG A 6 0.06 -21.99 -19.39
C ARG A 6 -0.47 -21.12 -18.25
N ILE A 7 0.23 -20.00 -17.96
CA ILE A 7 -0.20 -19.00 -17.00
C ILE A 7 -0.93 -17.85 -17.71
N SER A 8 -1.77 -17.13 -16.97
CA SER A 8 -2.53 -16.01 -17.51
C SER A 8 -1.61 -14.88 -18.02
N GLN A 9 -2.09 -14.10 -19.00
CA GLN A 9 -1.35 -12.94 -19.49
C GLN A 9 -1.13 -11.88 -18.39
N ARG A 10 -2.02 -11.79 -17.41
CA ARG A 10 -1.85 -10.93 -16.23
C ARG A 10 -0.64 -11.36 -15.39
N ALA A 11 -0.50 -12.65 -15.13
CA ALA A 11 0.65 -13.20 -14.40
C ALA A 11 1.97 -12.96 -15.15
N LYS A 12 1.96 -13.08 -16.49
CA LYS A 12 3.15 -12.79 -17.32
C LYS A 12 3.55 -11.31 -17.30
N ARG A 13 2.61 -10.41 -17.11
CA ARG A 13 2.86 -8.95 -17.03
C ARG A 13 3.24 -8.48 -15.62
N TYR A 14 3.05 -9.32 -14.59
CA TYR A 14 3.39 -8.93 -13.23
C TYR A 14 4.89 -8.65 -13.14
N PRO A 15 5.31 -7.44 -12.75
CA PRO A 15 6.73 -7.10 -12.70
C PRO A 15 7.43 -7.95 -11.65
N ALA A 16 8.54 -8.57 -12.03
CA ALA A 16 9.37 -9.30 -11.08
C ALA A 16 9.92 -8.33 -10.03
N SER A 17 9.75 -8.67 -8.76
CA SER A 17 10.27 -7.86 -7.66
C SER A 17 11.81 -7.84 -7.68
N GLY A 18 12.38 -6.66 -7.89
CA GLY A 18 13.83 -6.44 -7.77
C GLY A 18 14.34 -6.71 -6.36
N ILE A 19 13.48 -6.53 -5.35
CA ILE A 19 13.78 -6.81 -3.94
C ILE A 19 14.12 -8.30 -3.75
N ARG A 20 13.34 -9.21 -4.34
CA ARG A 20 13.58 -10.66 -4.23
C ARG A 20 14.93 -11.05 -4.84
N LYS A 21 15.30 -10.44 -5.96
CA LYS A 21 16.61 -10.64 -6.60
C LYS A 21 17.77 -10.23 -5.67
N MET A 22 17.58 -9.16 -4.92
CA MET A 22 18.57 -8.70 -3.94
C MET A 22 18.65 -9.63 -2.72
N PHE A 23 17.55 -10.24 -2.30
CA PHE A 23 17.58 -11.29 -1.26
C PHE A 23 18.42 -12.49 -1.67
N ASP A 24 18.17 -13.00 -2.88
CA ASP A 24 18.90 -14.16 -3.41
C ASP A 24 20.42 -13.87 -3.55
N LEU A 25 20.75 -12.62 -3.93
CA LEU A 25 22.14 -12.16 -3.98
C LEU A 25 22.75 -12.02 -2.58
N ALA A 26 22.05 -11.38 -1.64
CA ALA A 26 22.52 -11.18 -0.28
C ALA A 26 22.75 -12.50 0.48
N ALA A 27 22.00 -13.55 0.13
CA ALA A 27 22.20 -14.88 0.71
C ALA A 27 23.57 -15.50 0.34
N GLN A 28 24.19 -15.05 -0.75
CA GLN A 28 25.51 -15.51 -1.19
C GLN A 28 26.66 -14.82 -0.44
N TYR A 29 26.36 -13.76 0.31
CA TYR A 29 27.33 -12.97 1.07
C TYR A 29 26.89 -12.87 2.54
N PRO A 30 27.10 -13.93 3.35
CA PRO A 30 26.62 -13.98 4.74
C PRO A 30 27.20 -12.89 5.64
N GLU A 31 28.40 -12.40 5.32
CA GLU A 31 29.14 -11.34 6.03
C GLU A 31 28.70 -9.92 5.66
N ALA A 32 27.88 -9.78 4.60
CA ALA A 32 27.44 -8.44 4.17
C ALA A 32 26.45 -7.82 5.16
N ILE A 33 26.60 -6.54 5.42
CA ILE A 33 25.59 -5.75 6.15
C ILE A 33 24.35 -5.63 5.27
N LYS A 34 23.23 -6.20 5.72
CA LYS A 34 21.99 -6.25 4.95
C LYS A 34 21.16 -5.01 5.20
N LEU A 35 21.03 -4.15 4.19
CA LEU A 35 20.14 -2.97 4.17
C LEU A 35 18.96 -3.17 3.20
N THR A 36 18.57 -4.41 2.96
CA THR A 36 17.59 -4.78 1.93
C THR A 36 16.14 -4.78 2.40
N VAL A 37 15.90 -4.94 3.70
CA VAL A 37 14.56 -4.97 4.29
C VAL A 37 14.56 -4.13 5.57
N GLY A 38 13.55 -3.27 5.67
CA GLY A 38 13.26 -2.58 6.90
C GLY A 38 12.35 -3.42 7.79
N GLU A 39 12.89 -3.91 8.91
CA GLU A 39 12.12 -4.60 9.94
C GLU A 39 12.59 -4.15 11.34
N PRO A 40 11.71 -4.20 12.36
CA PRO A 40 12.14 -3.93 13.73
C PRO A 40 13.26 -4.88 14.16
N ASN A 41 14.27 -4.34 14.84
CA ASN A 41 15.39 -5.11 15.38
C ASN A 41 15.11 -5.71 16.77
N PHE A 42 13.86 -5.77 17.17
CA PHE A 42 13.39 -6.34 18.44
C PHE A 42 12.18 -7.23 18.20
N ASP A 43 12.03 -8.23 19.07
CA ASP A 43 10.91 -9.17 19.02
C ASP A 43 9.58 -8.51 19.36
N THR A 44 8.49 -9.15 18.93
CA THR A 44 7.13 -8.80 19.37
C THR A 44 7.06 -8.77 20.91
N PRO A 45 6.55 -7.70 21.51
CA PRO A 45 6.40 -7.58 22.96
C PRO A 45 5.69 -8.77 23.59
N GLN A 46 6.14 -9.19 24.77
CA GLN A 46 5.67 -10.43 25.41
C GLN A 46 4.15 -10.43 25.63
N TYR A 47 3.57 -9.29 26.06
CA TYR A 47 2.13 -9.20 26.30
C TYR A 47 1.28 -9.45 25.06
N ILE A 48 1.78 -9.09 23.86
CA ILE A 48 1.12 -9.38 22.58
C ILE A 48 1.17 -10.87 22.28
N LYS A 49 2.35 -11.48 22.46
CA LYS A 49 2.53 -12.93 22.29
C LYS A 49 1.62 -13.72 23.24
N ASP A 50 1.51 -13.28 24.47
CA ASP A 50 0.67 -13.94 25.48
C ASP A 50 -0.84 -13.77 25.18
N ALA A 51 -1.25 -12.62 24.63
CA ALA A 51 -2.62 -12.42 24.17
C ALA A 51 -2.98 -13.38 23.02
N ALA A 52 -2.08 -13.57 22.05
CA ALA A 52 -2.30 -14.52 20.96
C ALA A 52 -2.40 -15.96 21.46
N LYS A 53 -1.53 -16.39 22.40
CA LYS A 53 -1.59 -17.72 23.02
C LYS A 53 -2.91 -17.94 23.76
N ARG A 54 -3.34 -16.97 24.59
CA ARG A 54 -4.63 -17.06 25.29
C ARG A 54 -5.79 -17.19 24.32
N ALA A 55 -5.81 -16.43 23.23
CA ALA A 55 -6.87 -16.52 22.24
C ALA A 55 -6.97 -17.93 21.62
N LEU A 56 -5.82 -18.57 21.37
CA LEU A 56 -5.78 -19.96 20.90
C LEU A 56 -6.29 -20.95 21.98
N ASP A 57 -5.82 -20.80 23.23
CA ASP A 57 -6.22 -21.65 24.35
C ASP A 57 -7.72 -21.51 24.66
N GLU A 58 -8.30 -20.34 24.47
CA GLU A 58 -9.72 -20.03 24.60
C GLU A 58 -10.56 -20.49 23.40
N GLY A 59 -9.95 -21.12 22.40
CA GLY A 59 -10.65 -21.65 21.23
C GLY A 59 -11.11 -20.57 20.22
N GLN A 60 -10.48 -19.39 20.17
CA GLN A 60 -10.76 -18.36 19.17
C GLN A 60 -10.19 -18.75 17.80
N THR A 61 -10.62 -19.90 17.29
CA THR A 61 -10.11 -20.55 16.06
C THR A 61 -11.22 -20.83 15.05
N HIS A 62 -12.36 -20.14 15.19
CA HIS A 62 -13.51 -20.28 14.32
C HIS A 62 -13.62 -19.12 13.32
N TYR A 63 -14.58 -19.19 12.41
CA TYR A 63 -14.83 -18.14 11.44
C TYR A 63 -15.08 -16.78 12.09
N ALA A 64 -14.43 -15.76 11.58
CA ALA A 64 -14.67 -14.37 11.93
C ALA A 64 -15.46 -13.66 10.82
N PRO A 65 -16.11 -12.53 11.11
CA PRO A 65 -16.70 -11.67 10.08
C PRO A 65 -15.66 -11.26 9.02
N ASN A 66 -16.07 -11.16 7.75
CA ASN A 66 -15.16 -10.81 6.63
C ASN A 66 -14.41 -9.50 6.83
N ALA A 67 -15.02 -8.52 7.51
CA ALA A 67 -14.37 -7.25 7.81
C ALA A 67 -13.45 -7.29 9.04
N GLY A 68 -13.33 -8.41 9.71
CA GLY A 68 -12.62 -8.58 10.99
C GLY A 68 -13.54 -8.54 12.20
N THR A 69 -13.02 -8.95 13.35
CA THR A 69 -13.81 -8.98 14.60
C THR A 69 -14.25 -7.57 15.01
N THR A 70 -15.42 -7.49 15.63
CA THR A 70 -15.99 -6.21 16.08
C THR A 70 -15.05 -5.50 17.05
N GLU A 71 -14.46 -6.24 17.97
CA GLU A 71 -13.57 -5.72 19.01
C GLU A 71 -12.33 -5.06 18.42
N LEU A 72 -11.70 -5.70 17.44
CA LEU A 72 -10.51 -5.15 16.77
C LEU A 72 -10.87 -3.92 15.93
N ARG A 73 -11.97 -3.98 15.18
CA ARG A 73 -12.45 -2.85 14.37
C ARG A 73 -12.82 -1.64 15.24
N GLU A 74 -13.45 -1.86 16.40
CA GLU A 74 -13.71 -0.79 17.38
C GLU A 74 -12.43 -0.21 17.98
N ALA A 75 -11.45 -1.04 18.32
CA ALA A 75 -10.17 -0.58 18.86
C ALA A 75 -9.43 0.31 17.84
N VAL A 76 -9.41 -0.09 16.56
CA VAL A 76 -8.84 0.70 15.46
C VAL A 76 -9.62 2.01 15.30
N ALA A 77 -10.95 1.95 15.21
CA ALA A 77 -11.79 3.14 15.07
C ALA A 77 -11.60 4.12 16.25
N ALA A 78 -11.48 3.61 17.48
CA ALA A 78 -11.24 4.43 18.67
C ALA A 78 -9.88 5.17 18.61
N LYS A 79 -8.83 4.53 18.07
CA LYS A 79 -7.54 5.16 17.83
C LYS A 79 -7.66 6.30 16.81
N TYR A 80 -8.32 6.04 15.68
CA TYR A 80 -8.46 6.99 14.60
C TYR A 80 -9.38 8.16 14.95
N ARG A 81 -10.46 7.94 15.75
CA ARG A 81 -11.26 9.04 16.32
C ARG A 81 -10.43 10.06 17.09
N LYS A 82 -9.49 9.56 17.87
CA LYS A 82 -8.61 10.42 18.68
C LYS A 82 -7.63 11.25 17.84
N GLN A 83 -7.19 10.70 16.71
CA GLN A 83 -6.07 11.24 15.94
C GLN A 83 -6.53 12.10 14.75
N TYR A 84 -7.65 11.76 14.13
CA TYR A 84 -8.00 12.31 12.83
C TYR A 84 -9.42 12.86 12.76
N TRP A 85 -10.45 12.06 13.02
CA TRP A 85 -11.83 12.45 12.82
C TRP A 85 -12.77 11.75 13.80
N GLU A 86 -13.58 12.54 14.53
CA GLU A 86 -14.50 12.02 15.56
C GLU A 86 -15.59 11.07 15.01
N GLY A 87 -15.91 11.18 13.72
CA GLY A 87 -16.91 10.34 13.05
C GLY A 87 -16.46 8.92 12.72
N TYR A 88 -15.20 8.53 12.99
CA TYR A 88 -14.75 7.15 12.75
C TYR A 88 -15.54 6.15 13.58
N THR A 89 -16.10 5.12 12.93
CA THR A 89 -16.75 3.96 13.54
C THR A 89 -16.11 2.68 13.04
N LYS A 90 -16.43 1.55 13.66
CA LYS A 90 -15.99 0.23 13.17
C LYS A 90 -16.36 -0.02 11.69
N ASP A 91 -17.40 0.63 11.18
CA ASP A 91 -17.87 0.43 9.80
C ASP A 91 -16.99 1.12 8.75
N HIS A 92 -16.03 1.94 9.21
CA HIS A 92 -14.95 2.51 8.39
C HIS A 92 -13.66 1.66 8.43
N VAL A 93 -13.69 0.48 9.07
CA VAL A 93 -12.50 -0.35 9.28
C VAL A 93 -12.71 -1.74 8.69
N ILE A 94 -11.74 -2.17 7.90
CA ILE A 94 -11.61 -3.56 7.41
C ILE A 94 -10.25 -4.07 7.83
N ILE A 95 -10.22 -5.26 8.44
CA ILE A 95 -8.99 -5.96 8.80
C ILE A 95 -8.59 -6.87 7.64
N THR A 96 -7.36 -6.73 7.19
CA THR A 96 -6.83 -7.43 6.02
C THR A 96 -5.52 -8.15 6.36
N VAL A 97 -5.08 -9.06 5.49
CA VAL A 97 -3.78 -9.73 5.61
C VAL A 97 -2.67 -8.74 5.19
N GLY A 98 -2.37 -7.83 6.11
CA GLY A 98 -1.48 -6.69 5.90
C GLY A 98 -2.09 -5.61 5.00
N ALA A 99 -1.42 -4.44 4.93
CA ALA A 99 -1.81 -3.32 4.08
C ALA A 99 -1.83 -3.68 2.59
N MET A 100 -1.04 -4.67 2.17
CA MET A 100 -0.99 -5.16 0.80
C MET A 100 -2.33 -5.69 0.29
N GLU A 101 -3.06 -6.47 1.11
CA GLU A 101 -4.41 -6.90 0.75
C GLU A 101 -5.37 -5.71 0.77
N GLY A 102 -5.26 -4.82 1.74
CA GLY A 102 -6.08 -3.62 1.84
C GLY A 102 -5.98 -2.75 0.58
N LEU A 103 -4.77 -2.48 0.12
CA LEU A 103 -4.52 -1.72 -1.12
C LEU A 103 -5.07 -2.45 -2.35
N PHE A 104 -4.87 -3.77 -2.43
CA PHE A 104 -5.37 -4.56 -3.55
C PHE A 104 -6.91 -4.52 -3.62
N LEU A 105 -7.58 -4.70 -2.48
CA LEU A 105 -9.05 -4.63 -2.39
C LEU A 105 -9.57 -3.22 -2.72
N ALA A 106 -8.88 -2.17 -2.25
CA ALA A 106 -9.23 -0.79 -2.58
C ALA A 106 -9.11 -0.55 -4.09
N MET A 107 -7.99 -0.95 -4.71
CA MET A 107 -7.82 -0.83 -6.16
C MET A 107 -8.88 -1.62 -6.93
N MET A 108 -9.18 -2.87 -6.52
CA MET A 108 -10.23 -3.67 -7.15
C MET A 108 -11.63 -3.04 -7.05
N THR A 109 -11.88 -2.30 -5.97
CA THR A 109 -13.19 -1.66 -5.73
C THR A 109 -13.35 -0.37 -6.55
N LEU A 110 -12.25 0.33 -6.79
CA LEU A 110 -12.26 1.69 -7.35
C LEU A 110 -11.88 1.76 -8.83
N LEU A 111 -11.24 0.73 -9.38
CA LEU A 111 -10.66 0.75 -10.72
C LEU A 111 -11.18 -0.39 -11.57
N ASP A 112 -11.62 -0.06 -12.78
CA ASP A 112 -11.93 -1.03 -13.84
C ASP A 112 -10.70 -1.34 -14.71
N PRO A 113 -10.71 -2.45 -15.47
CA PRO A 113 -9.68 -2.72 -16.46
C PRO A 113 -9.54 -1.57 -17.48
N GLY A 114 -8.32 -1.04 -17.60
CA GLY A 114 -8.01 0.10 -18.47
C GLY A 114 -7.98 1.44 -17.75
N ASP A 115 -8.46 1.53 -16.52
CA ASP A 115 -8.31 2.72 -15.68
C ASP A 115 -6.87 2.95 -15.25
N GLU A 116 -6.56 4.18 -14.86
CA GLU A 116 -5.24 4.61 -14.45
C GLU A 116 -5.24 5.08 -12.99
N ILE A 117 -4.21 4.69 -12.25
CA ILE A 117 -3.87 5.21 -10.93
C ILE A 117 -2.50 5.86 -10.98
N LEU A 118 -2.42 7.13 -10.56
CA LEU A 118 -1.16 7.87 -10.48
C LEU A 118 -0.40 7.44 -9.23
N VAL A 119 0.88 7.13 -9.39
CA VAL A 119 1.76 6.70 -8.28
C VAL A 119 3.04 7.53 -8.29
N PRO A 120 3.63 7.87 -7.12
CA PRO A 120 4.93 8.54 -7.11
C PRO A 120 6.00 7.64 -7.73
N ASP A 121 7.04 8.21 -8.32
CA ASP A 121 8.18 7.48 -8.84
C ASP A 121 9.49 8.17 -8.41
N PRO A 122 10.36 7.50 -7.61
CA PRO A 122 10.28 6.10 -7.17
C PRO A 122 9.21 5.85 -6.09
N CYS A 123 8.70 4.60 -6.04
CA CYS A 123 7.73 4.14 -5.05
C CYS A 123 7.91 2.66 -4.70
N PHE A 124 7.06 2.17 -3.80
CA PHE A 124 7.00 0.75 -3.49
C PHE A 124 6.57 -0.06 -4.73
N PRO A 125 7.40 -1.00 -5.22
CA PRO A 125 7.21 -1.65 -6.53
C PRO A 125 5.89 -2.41 -6.68
N ASN A 126 5.29 -2.82 -5.55
CA ASN A 126 4.08 -3.65 -5.57
C ASN A 126 2.84 -2.89 -6.08
N TYR A 127 2.83 -1.55 -6.06
CA TYR A 127 1.71 -0.78 -6.61
C TYR A 127 1.50 -1.07 -8.09
N TYR A 128 2.59 -1.17 -8.87
CA TYR A 128 2.53 -1.54 -10.29
C TYR A 128 1.95 -2.95 -10.49
N GLY A 129 2.41 -3.90 -9.67
CA GLY A 129 1.94 -5.28 -9.73
C GLY A 129 0.46 -5.42 -9.38
N GLN A 130 0.00 -4.73 -8.34
CA GLN A 130 -1.40 -4.73 -7.91
C GLN A 130 -2.32 -4.14 -8.98
N ALA A 131 -2.00 -2.95 -9.51
CA ALA A 131 -2.76 -2.34 -10.59
C ALA A 131 -2.81 -3.25 -11.83
N SER A 132 -1.67 -3.81 -12.24
CA SER A 132 -1.61 -4.75 -13.37
C SER A 132 -2.45 -6.00 -13.17
N SER A 133 -2.54 -6.52 -11.93
CA SER A 133 -3.30 -7.74 -11.59
C SER A 133 -4.80 -7.58 -11.78
N ILE A 134 -5.32 -6.37 -11.62
CA ILE A 134 -6.75 -6.06 -11.85
C ILE A 134 -7.02 -5.53 -13.27
N GLY A 135 -5.99 -5.41 -14.10
CA GLY A 135 -6.11 -4.88 -15.46
C GLY A 135 -6.04 -3.35 -15.55
N ALA A 136 -5.83 -2.66 -14.44
CA ALA A 136 -5.58 -1.23 -14.40
C ALA A 136 -4.09 -0.92 -14.69
N ARG A 137 -3.76 0.35 -14.84
CA ARG A 137 -2.41 0.84 -15.11
C ARG A 137 -1.95 1.79 -14.03
N ALA A 138 -0.85 1.47 -13.36
CA ALA A 138 -0.13 2.45 -12.54
C ALA A 138 0.69 3.36 -13.46
N VAL A 139 0.46 4.67 -13.36
CA VAL A 139 1.14 5.71 -14.14
C VAL A 139 2.11 6.41 -13.20
N PRO A 140 3.42 6.36 -13.48
CA PRO A 140 4.41 7.01 -12.65
C PRO A 140 4.32 8.53 -12.75
N VAL A 141 4.36 9.20 -11.61
CA VAL A 141 4.53 10.64 -11.49
C VAL A 141 5.91 10.88 -10.89
N PRO A 142 6.86 11.45 -11.63
CA PRO A 142 8.23 11.60 -11.17
C PRO A 142 8.32 12.49 -9.95
N THR A 143 9.20 12.14 -9.03
CA THR A 143 9.58 12.95 -7.88
C THR A 143 11.04 13.35 -7.98
N TYR A 144 11.42 14.49 -7.44
CA TYR A 144 12.72 15.11 -7.67
C TYR A 144 13.43 15.45 -6.37
N GLU A 145 14.74 15.33 -6.35
CA GLU A 145 15.61 15.64 -5.22
C GLU A 145 15.44 17.10 -4.74
N GLU A 146 15.27 18.03 -5.66
CA GLU A 146 15.05 19.45 -5.34
C GLU A 146 13.79 19.74 -4.51
N TYR A 147 12.84 18.77 -4.48
CA TYR A 147 11.64 18.80 -3.64
C TYR A 147 11.69 17.73 -2.54
N ASP A 148 12.87 17.27 -2.15
CA ASP A 148 13.04 16.18 -1.18
C ASP A 148 12.24 14.91 -1.55
N TYR A 149 12.13 14.62 -2.85
CA TYR A 149 11.33 13.52 -3.41
C TYR A 149 9.84 13.55 -3.03
N ARG A 150 9.31 14.70 -2.63
CA ARG A 150 7.86 14.87 -2.40
C ARG A 150 7.16 15.02 -3.75
N ILE A 151 6.12 14.22 -3.97
CA ILE A 151 5.31 14.31 -5.19
C ILE A 151 4.64 15.69 -5.27
N GLN A 152 4.72 16.33 -6.44
CA GLN A 152 4.22 17.67 -6.65
C GLN A 152 2.83 17.65 -7.31
N ALA A 153 1.89 18.45 -6.78
CA ALA A 153 0.54 18.55 -7.34
C ALA A 153 0.52 18.96 -8.81
N ALA A 154 1.48 19.81 -9.24
CA ALA A 154 1.60 20.22 -10.64
C ALA A 154 1.98 19.06 -11.58
N ASP A 155 2.76 18.08 -11.09
CA ASP A 155 3.15 16.93 -11.89
C ASP A 155 2.05 15.86 -11.90
N ILE A 156 1.29 15.73 -10.80
CA ILE A 156 0.04 14.97 -10.78
C ILE A 156 -0.93 15.54 -11.83
N GLU A 157 -1.18 16.85 -11.81
CA GLU A 157 -2.08 17.53 -12.76
C GLU A 157 -1.73 17.24 -14.22
N LYS A 158 -0.43 17.30 -14.57
CA LYS A 158 0.08 16.98 -15.92
C LYS A 158 -0.14 15.51 -16.32
N ALA A 159 -0.14 14.61 -15.33
CA ALA A 159 -0.28 13.17 -15.56
C ALA A 159 -1.74 12.71 -15.67
N VAL A 160 -2.71 13.55 -15.30
CA VAL A 160 -4.13 13.22 -15.38
C VAL A 160 -4.56 13.01 -16.83
N THR A 161 -5.27 11.93 -17.07
CA THR A 161 -5.90 11.60 -18.37
C THR A 161 -7.39 11.30 -18.15
N PRO A 162 -8.19 11.19 -19.21
CA PRO A 162 -9.59 10.77 -19.08
C PRO A 162 -9.79 9.37 -18.45
N ARG A 163 -8.72 8.56 -18.36
CA ARG A 163 -8.73 7.24 -17.71
C ARG A 163 -8.27 7.28 -16.27
N THR A 164 -7.72 8.37 -15.80
CA THR A 164 -7.29 8.50 -14.40
C THR A 164 -8.48 8.45 -13.47
N ARG A 165 -8.43 7.58 -12.45
CA ARG A 165 -9.48 7.41 -11.44
C ARG A 165 -8.98 7.60 -10.02
N ALA A 166 -7.67 7.41 -9.80
CA ALA A 166 -7.11 7.49 -8.45
C ALA A 166 -5.70 8.05 -8.45
N ILE A 167 -5.32 8.58 -7.29
CA ILE A 167 -3.96 8.94 -6.92
C ILE A 167 -3.60 8.08 -5.71
N LEU A 168 -2.42 7.46 -5.72
CA LEU A 168 -1.86 6.78 -4.57
C LEU A 168 -0.75 7.63 -3.98
N LEU A 169 -0.84 7.89 -2.69
CA LEU A 169 0.17 8.60 -1.90
C LEU A 169 0.80 7.62 -0.92
N ASN A 170 2.10 7.75 -0.71
CA ASN A 170 2.83 7.02 0.32
C ASN A 170 3.67 8.01 1.14
N SER A 171 3.34 8.16 2.42
CA SER A 171 4.03 9.11 3.30
C SER A 171 4.04 8.60 4.75
N PRO A 172 5.22 8.34 5.31
CA PRO A 172 6.57 8.42 4.73
C PRO A 172 6.76 7.48 3.54
N CYS A 173 7.40 7.96 2.48
CA CYS A 173 7.51 7.23 1.21
C CYS A 173 8.56 6.11 1.27
N ASN A 174 8.22 4.93 0.81
CA ASN A 174 9.17 3.87 0.50
C ASN A 174 9.50 3.94 -1.01
N PRO A 175 10.76 4.18 -1.46
CA PRO A 175 12.00 4.05 -0.68
C PRO A 175 12.61 5.37 -0.21
N THR A 176 12.08 6.55 -0.58
CA THR A 176 12.79 7.84 -0.45
C THR A 176 12.81 8.40 0.98
N GLY A 177 11.88 7.97 1.84
CA GLY A 177 11.66 8.56 3.16
C GLY A 177 10.98 9.93 3.11
N ALA A 178 10.55 10.39 1.96
CA ALA A 178 9.87 11.68 1.79
C ALA A 178 8.59 11.74 2.62
N VAL A 179 8.39 12.83 3.34
CA VAL A 179 7.18 13.09 4.14
C VAL A 179 6.44 14.28 3.53
N LEU A 180 5.19 14.06 3.14
CA LEU A 180 4.34 15.11 2.58
C LEU A 180 3.99 16.15 3.65
N THR A 181 4.10 17.41 3.29
CA THR A 181 3.65 18.51 4.14
C THR A 181 2.14 18.70 4.04
N LYS A 182 1.57 19.46 4.97
CA LYS A 182 0.16 19.86 4.91
C LYS A 182 -0.17 20.59 3.60
N GLU A 183 0.73 21.43 3.15
CA GLU A 183 0.62 22.22 1.92
C GLU A 183 0.60 21.30 0.69
N ASP A 184 1.48 20.29 0.64
CA ASP A 184 1.49 19.28 -0.41
C ASP A 184 0.15 18.54 -0.47
N ILE A 185 -0.34 18.06 0.68
CA ILE A 185 -1.60 17.32 0.78
C ILE A 185 -2.79 18.20 0.32
N LEU A 186 -2.84 19.46 0.73
CA LEU A 186 -3.91 20.37 0.32
C LEU A 186 -3.87 20.67 -1.18
N ALA A 187 -2.68 20.83 -1.75
CA ALA A 187 -2.52 21.05 -3.19
C ALA A 187 -2.96 19.81 -3.98
N ILE A 188 -2.56 18.61 -3.55
CA ILE A 188 -2.95 17.33 -4.16
C ILE A 188 -4.47 17.12 -4.03
N ALA A 189 -5.05 17.40 -2.87
CA ALA A 189 -6.49 17.28 -2.64
C ALA A 189 -7.30 18.21 -3.58
N LYS A 190 -6.76 19.40 -3.91
CA LYS A 190 -7.39 20.30 -4.90
C LYS A 190 -7.40 19.65 -6.29
N VAL A 191 -6.29 19.04 -6.72
CA VAL A 191 -6.22 18.31 -8.01
C VAL A 191 -7.21 17.15 -8.01
N ALA A 192 -7.19 16.32 -6.98
CA ALA A 192 -8.10 15.19 -6.85
C ALA A 192 -9.57 15.62 -6.94
N LYS A 193 -9.95 16.69 -6.25
CA LYS A 193 -11.31 17.26 -6.29
C LYS A 193 -11.67 17.83 -7.67
N THR A 194 -10.72 18.48 -8.35
CA THR A 194 -10.96 19.10 -9.67
C THR A 194 -11.25 18.02 -10.73
N HIS A 195 -10.60 16.85 -10.62
CA HIS A 195 -10.70 15.76 -11.59
C HIS A 195 -11.56 14.58 -11.10
N ASP A 196 -12.25 14.73 -9.97
CA ASP A 196 -13.08 13.68 -9.35
C ASP A 196 -12.30 12.35 -9.15
N LEU A 197 -11.11 12.45 -8.55
CA LEU A 197 -10.21 11.32 -8.33
C LEU A 197 -10.28 10.81 -6.89
N TRP A 198 -10.24 9.50 -6.72
CA TRP A 198 -9.99 8.88 -5.43
C TRP A 198 -8.55 9.13 -4.96
N VAL A 199 -8.35 9.23 -3.66
CA VAL A 199 -7.02 9.29 -3.06
C VAL A 199 -6.86 8.09 -2.12
N LEU A 200 -5.90 7.23 -2.44
CA LEU A 200 -5.47 6.14 -1.59
C LEU A 200 -4.19 6.58 -0.87
N THR A 201 -4.12 6.36 0.44
CA THR A 201 -2.92 6.65 1.23
C THR A 201 -2.37 5.35 1.82
N ASP A 202 -1.07 5.13 1.67
CA ASP A 202 -0.30 4.06 2.31
C ASP A 202 0.63 4.71 3.35
N GLU A 203 0.35 4.44 4.65
CA GLU A 203 1.00 5.08 5.81
C GLU A 203 1.71 4.05 6.70
#